data_408536cff523165eb2141bec5990f42a
#
_entry.id   408536cff523165eb2141bec5990f42a
#
_cell.length_a   1.000
_cell.length_b   1.000
_cell.length_c   1.000
_cell.angle_alpha   90.00
_cell.angle_beta   90.00
_cell.angle_gamma   90.00
#
_symmetry.space_group_name_H-M   'P 1'
#
loop_
_entity.id
_entity.type
_entity.pdbx_description
1 polymer ?
#
loop_
_entity_poly.entity_id
_entity_poly.type
_entity_poly.pdbx_seq_one_letter_code
_entity_poly.pdbx_strand_id
1 'polypeptide(L)'
;MISMDKKDLTDRRPDILEGAPLHYAPKNELGVVFLFSHMLKKLRLTIDIIQPQYPDCIAYQKVGGGQKKIRIEFEFKSRNFKSQRHNPKGCDWIVCWEHNWPDIPNT
;
A
#
# COMPACT_ATOMS: atom_id res chain seq x y z
N MET A 1 -3.73 -5.43 5.50
CA MET A 1 -4.21 -4.23 4.78
C MET A 1 -3.64 -2.98 5.41
N ILE A 2 -3.06 -2.11 4.62
CA ILE A 2 -2.57 -0.80 5.07
C ILE A 2 -3.23 0.27 4.22
N SER A 3 -4.08 1.08 4.85
CA SER A 3 -4.68 2.25 4.21
C SER A 3 -3.96 3.50 4.70
N MET A 4 -3.55 4.35 3.78
CA MET A 4 -2.88 5.60 4.09
C MET A 4 -3.86 6.76 4.22
N ASP A 5 -5.11 6.56 3.81
CA ASP A 5 -6.18 7.54 4.00
C ASP A 5 -6.87 7.29 5.32
N LYS A 6 -6.84 8.29 6.19
CA LYS A 6 -7.51 8.25 7.49
C LYS A 6 -8.78 9.09 7.52
N LYS A 7 -9.15 9.69 6.40
CA LYS A 7 -10.32 10.54 6.32
C LYS A 7 -11.58 9.74 6.02
N ASP A 8 -12.70 10.36 6.35
CA ASP A 8 -14.01 9.89 5.91
C ASP A 8 -14.06 9.92 4.38
N LEU A 9 -14.40 8.79 3.77
CA LEU A 9 -14.49 8.63 2.33
C LEU A 9 -15.55 9.51 1.68
N THR A 10 -16.40 10.17 2.46
CA THR A 10 -17.38 11.12 1.95
C THR A 10 -16.79 12.48 1.64
N ASP A 11 -15.63 12.81 2.19
CA ASP A 11 -14.96 14.07 1.91
C ASP A 11 -14.22 13.97 0.57
N ARG A 12 -14.71 14.71 -0.43
CA ARG A 12 -14.17 14.66 -1.79
C ARG A 12 -13.23 15.80 -2.13
N ARG A 13 -12.91 16.64 -1.16
CA ARG A 13 -11.95 17.73 -1.37
C ARG A 13 -10.55 17.14 -1.47
N PRO A 14 -9.66 17.72 -2.30
CA PRO A 14 -8.27 17.31 -2.30
C PRO A 14 -7.66 17.52 -0.92
N ASP A 15 -6.97 16.52 -0.41
CA ASP A 15 -6.29 16.60 0.86
C ASP A 15 -4.90 17.20 0.70
N ILE A 16 -4.59 18.19 1.52
CA ILE A 16 -3.24 18.72 1.63
C ILE A 16 -2.50 17.88 2.67
N LEU A 17 -1.35 17.33 2.29
CA LEU A 17 -0.56 16.47 3.16
C LEU A 17 0.61 17.25 3.73
N GLU A 18 0.45 17.80 4.93
CA GLU A 18 1.54 18.51 5.59
C GLU A 18 2.66 17.55 5.99
N GLY A 19 3.89 17.97 5.73
CA GLY A 19 5.07 17.18 6.08
C GLY A 19 5.29 15.95 5.19
N ALA A 20 4.45 15.73 4.20
CA ALA A 20 4.60 14.64 3.25
C ALA A 20 5.24 15.14 1.94
N PRO A 21 5.85 14.24 1.15
CA PRO A 21 6.50 14.63 -0.09
C PRO A 21 5.54 14.97 -1.23
N LEU A 22 4.27 14.58 -1.11
CA LEU A 22 3.22 14.97 -2.05
C LEU A 22 2.49 16.20 -1.50
N HIS A 23 2.30 17.20 -2.36
CA HIS A 23 1.57 18.41 -1.97
C HIS A 23 0.11 18.10 -1.64
N TYR A 24 -0.54 17.31 -2.48
CA TYR A 24 -1.91 16.82 -2.25
C TYR A 24 -1.91 15.32 -2.09
N ALA A 25 -3.03 14.78 -1.61
CA ALA A 25 -3.25 13.35 -1.52
C ALA A 25 -2.99 12.66 -2.86
N PRO A 26 -2.57 11.38 -2.86
CA PRO A 26 -2.34 10.66 -4.11
C PRO A 26 -3.62 10.62 -4.96
N LYS A 27 -3.45 10.64 -6.27
CA LYS A 27 -4.54 10.58 -7.23
C LYS A 27 -4.56 9.27 -7.99
N ASN A 28 -3.56 8.44 -7.81
CA ASN A 28 -3.39 7.18 -8.53
C ASN A 28 -2.47 6.26 -7.75
N GLU A 29 -2.29 5.05 -8.28
CA GLU A 29 -1.47 4.02 -7.68
C GLU A 29 0.00 4.42 -7.55
N LEU A 30 0.55 5.10 -8.55
CA LEU A 30 1.94 5.56 -8.49
C LEU A 30 2.16 6.53 -7.33
N GLY A 31 1.19 7.40 -7.06
CA GLY A 31 1.25 8.28 -5.90
C GLY A 31 1.25 7.51 -4.58
N VAL A 32 0.52 6.39 -4.53
CA VAL A 32 0.51 5.52 -3.36
C VAL A 32 1.89 4.91 -3.15
N VAL A 33 2.52 4.42 -4.22
CA VAL A 33 3.87 3.85 -4.15
C VAL A 33 4.87 4.90 -3.65
N PHE A 34 4.78 6.11 -4.19
CA PHE A 34 5.67 7.20 -3.80
C PHE A 34 5.55 7.53 -2.31
N LEU A 35 4.33 7.67 -1.80
CA LEU A 35 4.12 7.90 -0.37
C LEU A 35 4.62 6.75 0.47
N PHE A 36 4.33 5.52 0.05
CA PHE A 36 4.75 4.33 0.79
C PHE A 36 6.27 4.31 0.97
N SER A 37 7.02 4.74 -0.04
CA SER A 37 8.48 4.75 0.03
C SER A 37 9.02 5.61 1.19
N HIS A 38 8.26 6.61 1.61
CA HIS A 38 8.63 7.48 2.73
C HIS A 38 8.27 6.89 4.10
N MET A 39 7.56 5.77 4.12
CA MET A 39 7.18 5.09 5.34
C MET A 39 8.06 3.89 5.67
N LEU A 40 9.01 3.56 4.79
CA LEU A 40 9.79 2.32 4.89
C LEU A 40 10.54 2.21 6.21
N LYS A 41 11.21 3.28 6.63
CA LYS A 41 11.96 3.28 7.88
C LYS A 41 11.04 3.03 9.08
N LYS A 42 9.89 3.68 9.10
CA LYS A 42 8.90 3.54 10.17
C LYS A 42 8.34 2.12 10.22
N LEU A 43 8.14 1.52 9.06
CA LEU A 43 7.63 0.15 8.93
C LEU A 43 8.73 -0.90 9.04
N ARG A 44 9.99 -0.47 9.15
CA ARG A 44 11.17 -1.34 9.20
C ARG A 44 11.32 -2.22 7.97
N LEU A 45 11.03 -1.64 6.80
CA LEU A 45 11.10 -2.34 5.52
C LEU A 45 12.33 -1.92 4.74
N THR A 46 12.91 -2.90 4.05
CA THR A 46 13.82 -2.66 2.93
C THR A 46 13.23 -3.33 1.69
N ILE A 47 13.37 -2.67 0.55
CA ILE A 47 12.79 -3.15 -0.69
C ILE A 47 13.79 -4.03 -1.43
N ASP A 48 13.36 -5.23 -1.80
CA ASP A 48 14.11 -6.11 -2.70
C ASP A 48 13.84 -5.70 -4.15
N ILE A 49 12.55 -5.68 -4.55
CA ILE A 49 12.17 -5.35 -5.92
C ILE A 49 10.82 -4.66 -5.96
N ILE A 50 10.69 -3.70 -6.87
CA ILE A 50 9.41 -3.14 -7.31
C ILE A 50 9.31 -3.46 -8.80
N GLN A 51 8.19 -4.04 -9.22
CA GLN A 51 8.05 -4.59 -10.56
C GLN A 51 6.62 -4.39 -11.10
N PRO A 52 6.44 -4.42 -12.44
CA PRO A 52 5.10 -4.36 -13.02
C PRO A 52 4.27 -5.63 -12.79
N GLN A 53 4.92 -6.78 -12.59
CA GLN A 53 4.25 -8.04 -12.39
C GLN A 53 3.69 -8.15 -10.95
N TYR A 54 2.77 -9.07 -10.77
CA TYR A 54 2.21 -9.40 -9.46
C TYR A 54 3.14 -10.37 -8.69
N PRO A 55 3.45 -10.14 -7.42
CA PRO A 55 3.13 -8.95 -6.65
C PRO A 55 4.01 -7.75 -7.06
N ASP A 56 3.48 -6.55 -6.87
CA ASP A 56 4.19 -5.31 -7.26
C ASP A 56 5.53 -5.13 -6.58
N CYS A 57 5.66 -5.65 -5.36
CA CYS A 57 6.83 -5.38 -4.54
C CYS A 57 7.14 -6.57 -3.64
N ILE A 58 8.42 -6.84 -3.49
CA ILE A 58 8.92 -7.77 -2.48
C ILE A 58 9.83 -6.96 -1.54
N ALA A 59 9.53 -7.06 -0.25
CA ALA A 59 10.27 -6.35 0.78
C ALA A 59 10.67 -7.31 1.90
N TYR A 60 11.60 -6.87 2.73
CA TYR A 60 11.94 -7.57 3.96
C TYR A 60 11.69 -6.67 5.14
N GLN A 61 10.96 -7.18 6.12
CA GLN A 61 10.68 -6.48 7.36
C GLN A 61 11.59 -6.98 8.45
N LYS A 62 12.24 -6.06 9.15
CA LYS A 62 13.06 -6.41 10.30
C LYS A 62 12.14 -6.78 11.47
N VAL A 63 12.24 -8.03 11.93
CA VAL A 63 11.41 -8.57 13.00
C VAL A 63 12.32 -9.30 13.98
N GLY A 64 12.41 -8.81 15.22
CA GLY A 64 13.31 -9.38 16.21
C GLY A 64 14.75 -9.42 15.72
N GLY A 65 15.39 -10.57 15.78
CA GLY A 65 16.77 -10.75 15.27
C GLY A 65 16.86 -11.16 13.81
N GLY A 66 15.77 -11.17 13.07
CA GLY A 66 15.76 -11.66 11.70
C GLY A 66 14.99 -10.76 10.75
N GLN A 67 14.68 -11.31 9.59
CA GLN A 67 13.91 -10.62 8.54
C GLN A 67 12.78 -11.50 8.06
N LYS A 68 11.65 -10.88 7.75
CA LYS A 68 10.48 -11.54 7.20
C LYS A 68 10.21 -11.00 5.80
N LYS A 69 10.06 -11.91 4.84
CA LYS A 69 9.69 -11.55 3.47
C LYS A 69 8.23 -11.12 3.43
N ILE A 70 7.97 -9.97 2.84
CA ILE A 70 6.62 -9.41 2.68
C ILE A 70 6.39 -9.17 1.18
N ARG A 71 5.32 -9.76 0.66
CA ARG A 71 4.88 -9.54 -0.72
C ARG A 71 3.79 -8.48 -0.69
N ILE A 72 3.97 -7.42 -1.46
CA ILE A 72 3.13 -6.22 -1.37
C ILE A 72 2.52 -5.93 -2.72
N GLU A 73 1.23 -5.64 -2.72
CA GLU A 73 0.51 -5.11 -3.87
C GLU A 73 0.06 -3.68 -3.56
N PHE A 74 0.18 -2.77 -4.54
CA PHE A 74 -0.24 -1.39 -4.39
C PHE A 74 -1.52 -1.16 -5.16
N GLU A 75 -2.47 -0.50 -4.51
CA GLU A 75 -3.74 -0.14 -5.12
C GLU A 75 -4.13 1.28 -4.70
N PHE A 76 -4.76 2.04 -5.58
CA PHE A 76 -5.35 3.30 -5.17
C PHE A 76 -6.54 3.04 -4.24
N LYS A 77 -7.40 2.10 -4.63
CA LYS A 77 -8.51 1.61 -3.81
C LYS A 77 -8.34 0.11 -3.59
N SER A 78 -8.56 -0.36 -2.36
CA SER A 78 -8.33 -1.77 -2.03
C SER A 78 -9.15 -2.72 -2.90
N ARG A 79 -10.38 -2.33 -3.27
CA ARG A 79 -11.24 -3.17 -4.11
C ARG A 79 -10.68 -3.40 -5.51
N ASN A 80 -9.76 -2.56 -5.99
CA ASN A 80 -9.12 -2.76 -7.29
C ASN A 80 -8.35 -4.09 -7.34
N PHE A 81 -7.84 -4.55 -6.21
CA PHE A 81 -7.21 -5.86 -6.13
C PHE A 81 -8.17 -6.98 -6.55
N LYS A 82 -9.41 -6.92 -6.07
CA LYS A 82 -10.46 -7.88 -6.45
C LYS A 82 -10.77 -7.79 -7.94
N SER A 83 -10.88 -6.57 -8.45
CA SER A 83 -11.21 -6.33 -9.87
C SER A 83 -10.16 -6.91 -10.81
N GLN A 84 -8.90 -6.92 -10.40
CA GLN A 84 -7.78 -7.43 -11.19
C GLN A 84 -7.65 -8.95 -11.09
N ARG A 85 -8.49 -9.60 -10.31
CA ARG A 85 -8.54 -11.07 -10.15
C ARG A 85 -7.21 -11.68 -9.70
N HIS A 86 -6.42 -10.94 -8.94
CA HIS A 86 -5.22 -11.49 -8.34
C HIS A 86 -5.55 -12.56 -7.30
N ASN A 87 -4.68 -13.58 -7.20
CA ASN A 87 -4.81 -14.58 -6.16
C ASN A 87 -4.44 -13.96 -4.80
N PRO A 88 -5.37 -13.87 -3.84
CA PRO A 88 -5.08 -13.26 -2.54
C PRO A 88 -3.95 -13.93 -1.76
N LYS A 89 -3.67 -15.20 -2.07
CA LYS A 89 -2.57 -15.94 -1.44
C LYS A 89 -1.21 -15.57 -2.01
N GLY A 90 -1.17 -14.77 -3.06
CA GLY A 90 0.06 -14.32 -3.71
C GLY A 90 0.67 -13.07 -3.11
N CYS A 91 0.01 -12.41 -2.15
CA CYS A 91 0.56 -11.26 -1.47
C CYS A 91 0.23 -11.28 0.02
N ASP A 92 1.02 -10.55 0.81
CA ASP A 92 0.85 -10.46 2.25
C ASP A 92 0.20 -9.16 2.65
N TRP A 93 0.52 -8.06 1.96
CA TRP A 93 -0.05 -6.73 2.21
C TRP A 93 -0.64 -6.16 0.93
N ILE A 94 -1.79 -5.53 1.07
CA ILE A 94 -2.31 -4.59 0.08
C ILE A 94 -2.14 -3.21 0.69
N VAL A 95 -1.34 -2.36 0.05
CA VAL A 95 -1.11 -0.98 0.47
C VAL A 95 -1.95 -0.10 -0.44
N CYS A 96 -2.86 0.67 0.14
CA CYS A 96 -3.80 1.47 -0.63
C CYS A 96 -3.95 2.86 -0.03
N TRP A 97 -4.46 3.80 -0.83
CA TRP A 97 -4.88 5.09 -0.32
C TRP A 97 -6.26 4.95 0.34
N GLU A 98 -7.22 4.36 -0.37
CA GLU A 98 -8.60 4.22 0.08
C GLU A 98 -8.97 2.76 0.29
N HIS A 99 -9.32 2.40 1.51
CA HIS A 99 -9.78 1.04 1.83
C HIS A 99 -11.30 0.97 1.66
N ASN A 100 -11.75 0.45 0.53
CA ASN A 100 -13.17 0.34 0.18
C ASN A 100 -13.65 -1.10 -0.04
N TRP A 101 -12.94 -2.07 0.51
CA TRP A 101 -13.27 -3.49 0.40
C TRP A 101 -13.38 -4.11 1.79
N PRO A 102 -14.57 -3.99 2.45
CA PRO A 102 -14.74 -4.44 3.85
C PRO A 102 -14.58 -5.94 4.02
N ASP A 103 -14.87 -6.74 2.99
CA ASP A 103 -14.79 -8.20 3.04
C ASP A 103 -13.45 -8.73 2.51
N ILE A 104 -12.40 -7.96 2.64
CA ILE A 104 -11.09 -8.35 2.13
C ILE A 104 -10.64 -9.67 2.78
N PRO A 105 -10.10 -10.62 1.98
CA PRO A 105 -9.58 -11.85 2.54
C PRO A 105 -8.46 -11.57 3.54
N ASN A 106 -8.42 -12.37 4.59
CA ASN A 106 -7.34 -12.29 5.56
C ASN A 106 -6.09 -12.93 4.94
N THR A 107 -5.09 -12.10 4.67
CA THR A 107 -3.83 -12.54 4.05
C THR A 107 -2.67 -12.35 5.00
#